data_79089e2825c54195a360b92ccf652dbf
#
_entry.id   79089e2825c54195a360b92ccf652dbf
#
_cell.length_a   1.000
_cell.length_b   1.000
_cell.length_c   1.000
_cell.angle_alpha   90.00
_cell.angle_beta   90.00
_cell.angle_gamma   90.00
#
_symmetry.space_group_name_H-M   'P 1'
#
loop_
_entity.id
_entity.type
_entity.pdbx_description
1 polymer ?
#
loop_
_entity_poly.entity_id
_entity_poly.type
_entity_poly.pdbx_seq_one_letter_code
_entity_poly.pdbx_strand_id
1 'polypeptide(L)'
;MKKLFAILIPLLTLFSTKSSCLPMLSSLPSAQATIFLDFDGQYVQSTSWNGGIPLACAPSGLSDAQIIEIFNRVSEDYRPFNIDITTDSTKFLAAPLTKRIRIIITPTSGWYTGVGGVSYTGSFTWGDDTPCFVFPNRLGPNNTKMVAECCTHESGHTVGLSHQAKYDNNCTLLATYNIGNGSGETGWAPVMGNSYYENFSGWYNGPTPYGCAADQDALSIITSLNGFTYRVDDHSDDPNVNPTAISINNQLFAESGIITTSTDRDVFKFNLTEAGLLHLNAVPFSVGPNNAGADLDVKLEFLNSSLQVIQVFDPINILNASVDTLLNSGAYFLVVEGAGNVNTSNYGSLGSYNISGSFSPLLTLPIKQVTLAGKTDKDKHILNWNIISNEPVSSLTLESSANGTTFTTLAKLPQASQSYSYSPSIKNNIYYRLKAVSATDQAIYSNVIALKLNGPGKLFKVSTIVYSQVTVDAAEDYDYKLADMSGRIIQSGKGKAGINTINISNNPNGVYLVQIISNNQRLTERILKL
;
A
#
# COMPACT_ATOMS: atom_id res chain seq x y z
N MET A 1 40.46 -30.66 72.39
CA MET A 1 40.53 -29.44 71.58
C MET A 1 40.63 -29.82 70.11
N LYS A 2 39.50 -29.83 69.38
CA LYS A 2 39.50 -30.10 67.95
C LYS A 2 39.52 -28.77 67.22
N LYS A 3 40.54 -28.48 66.45
CA LYS A 3 40.66 -27.30 65.63
C LYS A 3 39.87 -27.52 64.31
N LEU A 4 38.83 -26.68 64.05
CA LEU A 4 38.11 -26.64 62.80
C LEU A 4 38.91 -25.77 61.84
N PHE A 5 39.35 -26.32 60.70
CA PHE A 5 39.90 -25.55 59.58
C PHE A 5 38.74 -25.20 58.64
N ALA A 6 38.42 -23.92 58.49
CA ALA A 6 37.50 -23.41 57.47
C ALA A 6 38.26 -23.19 56.17
N ILE A 7 37.95 -23.94 55.13
CA ILE A 7 38.45 -23.75 53.76
C ILE A 7 37.55 -22.70 53.06
N LEU A 8 38.14 -21.55 52.83
CA LEU A 8 37.51 -20.47 52.04
C LEU A 8 37.73 -20.79 50.55
N ILE A 9 36.67 -21.19 49.84
CA ILE A 9 36.70 -21.37 48.38
C ILE A 9 36.36 -20.02 47.74
N PRO A 10 37.25 -19.41 46.95
CA PRO A 10 36.91 -18.19 46.22
C PRO A 10 35.92 -18.55 45.09
N LEU A 11 34.75 -17.92 45.11
CA LEU A 11 33.75 -17.97 44.04
C LEU A 11 34.26 -17.17 42.84
N LEU A 12 34.82 -17.86 41.85
CA LEU A 12 35.27 -17.27 40.59
C LEU A 12 34.00 -17.01 39.76
N THR A 13 33.48 -15.79 39.78
CA THR A 13 32.43 -15.36 38.86
C THR A 13 33.03 -15.22 37.45
N LEU A 14 32.81 -16.23 36.62
CA LEU A 14 33.03 -16.15 35.18
C LEU A 14 32.04 -15.14 34.60
N PHE A 15 32.49 -13.90 34.38
CA PHE A 15 31.83 -12.99 33.47
C PHE A 15 31.95 -13.55 32.05
N SER A 16 30.92 -14.22 31.56
CA SER A 16 30.79 -14.56 30.16
C SER A 16 30.58 -13.22 29.40
N THR A 17 31.66 -12.65 28.90
CA THR A 17 31.56 -11.63 27.86
C THR A 17 31.01 -12.34 26.64
N LYS A 18 29.74 -12.11 26.32
CA LYS A 18 29.22 -12.40 24.98
C LYS A 18 30.10 -11.61 24.02
N SER A 19 30.99 -12.24 23.31
CA SER A 19 31.58 -11.70 22.10
C SER A 19 30.43 -11.57 21.11
N SER A 20 29.84 -10.39 21.02
CA SER A 20 28.91 -10.05 19.96
C SER A 20 29.75 -9.98 18.68
N CYS A 21 29.53 -10.89 17.77
CA CYS A 21 30.08 -10.78 16.43
C CYS A 21 29.39 -9.57 15.77
N LEU A 22 30.17 -8.66 15.21
CA LEU A 22 29.62 -7.51 14.50
C LEU A 22 28.69 -7.96 13.37
N PRO A 23 27.66 -7.17 13.03
CA PRO A 23 26.80 -7.49 11.89
C PRO A 23 27.60 -7.65 10.60
N MET A 24 27.45 -8.81 9.94
CA MET A 24 28.10 -9.09 8.65
C MET A 24 27.10 -8.74 7.53
N LEU A 25 27.29 -7.59 6.90
CA LEU A 25 26.39 -6.99 5.94
C LEU A 25 27.07 -6.82 4.57
N SER A 26 26.31 -6.88 3.47
CA SER A 26 26.78 -6.70 2.12
C SER A 26 25.63 -6.21 1.24
N SER A 27 25.80 -5.10 0.53
CA SER A 27 24.75 -4.45 -0.28
C SER A 27 24.62 -5.04 -1.68
N LEU A 28 25.71 -5.54 -2.25
CA LEU A 28 25.77 -6.17 -3.57
C LEU A 28 26.87 -7.25 -3.61
N PRO A 29 26.62 -8.44 -3.01
CA PRO A 29 27.62 -9.50 -2.85
C PRO A 29 28.25 -9.99 -4.16
N SER A 30 27.65 -9.72 -5.32
CA SER A 30 28.13 -10.09 -6.66
C SER A 30 29.12 -9.10 -7.26
N ALA A 31 29.20 -7.88 -6.73
CA ALA A 31 30.10 -6.86 -7.24
C ALA A 31 31.56 -7.21 -6.95
N GLN A 32 32.44 -6.85 -7.88
CA GLN A 32 33.89 -7.03 -7.69
C GLN A 32 34.54 -5.85 -6.95
N ALA A 33 33.98 -4.65 -7.12
CA ALA A 33 34.41 -3.45 -6.41
C ALA A 33 33.83 -3.46 -4.98
N THR A 34 34.60 -3.02 -3.98
CA THR A 34 34.20 -3.13 -2.58
C THR A 34 34.65 -1.93 -1.73
N ILE A 35 33.73 -1.37 -0.98
CA ILE A 35 34.01 -0.45 0.14
C ILE A 35 33.71 -1.18 1.44
N PHE A 36 34.73 -1.36 2.26
CA PHE A 36 34.63 -2.06 3.55
C PHE A 36 34.54 -1.07 4.69
N LEU A 37 33.42 -1.10 5.41
CA LEU A 37 33.18 -0.33 6.62
C LEU A 37 33.73 -1.11 7.82
N ASP A 38 34.91 -0.73 8.29
CA ASP A 38 35.64 -1.42 9.34
C ASP A 38 35.32 -0.79 10.72
N PHE A 39 34.53 -1.51 11.51
CA PHE A 39 34.09 -1.08 12.85
C PHE A 39 34.84 -1.75 14.00
N ASP A 40 35.62 -2.81 13.73
CA ASP A 40 36.24 -3.65 14.76
C ASP A 40 37.68 -3.22 15.14
N GLY A 41 38.18 -2.19 14.44
CA GLY A 41 39.50 -1.63 14.67
C GLY A 41 40.57 -2.30 13.80
N GLN A 42 41.67 -1.58 13.56
CA GLN A 42 42.70 -1.99 12.63
C GLN A 42 44.09 -1.54 13.09
N TYR A 43 45.07 -2.39 12.90
CA TYR A 43 46.47 -1.98 12.98
C TYR A 43 46.97 -1.56 11.60
N VAL A 44 47.20 -0.27 11.42
CA VAL A 44 47.62 0.34 10.15
C VAL A 44 49.14 0.54 10.19
N GLN A 45 49.83 0.02 9.19
CA GLN A 45 51.28 0.18 9.01
C GLN A 45 51.63 0.21 7.52
N SER A 46 52.84 0.62 7.20
CA SER A 46 53.33 0.65 5.80
C SER A 46 52.52 1.59 4.91
N THR A 47 51.96 2.67 5.47
CA THR A 47 51.25 3.74 4.77
C THR A 47 51.91 5.08 5.07
N SER A 48 51.55 6.14 4.33
CA SER A 48 52.01 7.51 4.57
C SER A 48 51.25 8.20 5.74
N TRP A 49 50.19 7.56 6.25
CA TRP A 49 49.44 8.09 7.37
C TRP A 49 50.32 8.24 8.62
N ASN A 50 50.04 9.28 9.44
CA ASN A 50 50.76 9.57 10.69
C ASN A 50 52.30 9.71 10.48
N GLY A 51 52.70 10.19 9.28
CA GLY A 51 54.13 10.30 8.93
C GLY A 51 54.84 8.95 8.85
N GLY A 52 54.12 7.86 8.53
CA GLY A 52 54.65 6.49 8.46
C GLY A 52 54.72 5.76 9.79
N ILE A 53 54.34 6.40 10.91
CA ILE A 53 54.29 5.78 12.23
C ILE A 53 53.04 4.87 12.32
N PRO A 54 53.16 3.59 12.68
CA PRO A 54 52.03 2.71 12.80
C PRO A 54 50.92 3.21 13.73
N LEU A 55 49.66 2.94 13.36
CA LEU A 55 48.47 3.33 14.10
C LEU A 55 47.73 2.10 14.61
N ALA A 56 47.52 1.99 15.92
CA ALA A 56 46.61 1.04 16.51
C ALA A 56 45.22 1.70 16.67
N CYS A 57 44.34 1.48 15.69
CA CYS A 57 43.00 2.04 15.70
C CYS A 57 42.09 1.15 16.56
N ALA A 58 41.47 1.75 17.57
CA ALA A 58 40.51 1.06 18.42
C ALA A 58 39.19 0.76 17.66
N PRO A 59 38.41 -0.26 18.06
CA PRO A 59 37.05 -0.47 17.58
C PRO A 59 36.19 0.79 17.74
N SER A 60 35.21 0.94 16.86
CA SER A 60 34.35 2.12 16.80
C SER A 60 33.57 2.42 18.10
N GLY A 61 33.22 1.36 18.85
CA GLY A 61 32.37 1.45 20.05
C GLY A 61 30.89 1.67 19.73
N LEU A 62 30.49 1.59 18.46
CA LEU A 62 29.11 1.71 18.04
C LEU A 62 28.33 0.40 18.28
N SER A 63 27.05 0.52 18.58
CA SER A 63 26.15 -0.63 18.72
C SER A 63 25.79 -1.23 17.36
N ASP A 64 25.33 -2.49 17.36
CA ASP A 64 24.88 -3.18 16.13
C ASP A 64 23.80 -2.37 15.37
N ALA A 65 22.85 -1.76 16.09
CA ALA A 65 21.82 -0.92 15.47
C ALA A 65 22.40 0.32 14.78
N GLN A 66 23.41 0.96 15.38
CA GLN A 66 24.09 2.09 14.77
C GLN A 66 24.92 1.67 13.54
N ILE A 67 25.58 0.52 13.61
CA ILE A 67 26.33 -0.05 12.49
C ILE A 67 25.40 -0.38 11.32
N ILE A 68 24.24 -0.97 11.59
CA ILE A 68 23.24 -1.28 10.56
C ILE A 68 22.70 -0.01 9.92
N GLU A 69 22.40 1.04 10.69
CA GLU A 69 21.91 2.30 10.14
C GLU A 69 22.98 2.98 9.27
N ILE A 70 24.25 3.03 9.73
CA ILE A 70 25.36 3.58 8.95
C ILE A 70 25.54 2.80 7.64
N PHE A 71 25.58 1.47 7.73
CA PHE A 71 25.67 0.61 6.56
C PHE A 71 24.54 0.87 5.56
N ASN A 72 23.30 0.99 6.03
CA ASN A 72 22.14 1.21 5.18
C ASN A 72 22.21 2.55 4.44
N ARG A 73 22.62 3.64 5.10
CA ARG A 73 22.80 4.97 4.49
C ARG A 73 23.89 4.93 3.43
N VAL A 74 25.09 4.47 3.78
CA VAL A 74 26.22 4.38 2.81
C VAL A 74 25.89 3.44 1.65
N SER A 75 25.13 2.37 1.91
CA SER A 75 24.69 1.47 0.86
C SER A 75 23.70 2.12 -0.10
N GLU A 76 22.87 3.04 0.38
CA GLU A 76 21.94 3.77 -0.47
C GLU A 76 22.66 4.82 -1.32
N ASP A 77 23.58 5.60 -0.76
CA ASP A 77 24.44 6.54 -1.51
C ASP A 77 25.13 5.86 -2.71
N TYR A 78 25.58 4.61 -2.53
CA TYR A 78 26.25 3.82 -3.57
C TYR A 78 25.31 2.87 -4.31
N ARG A 79 24.01 2.92 -4.06
CA ARG A 79 23.02 2.03 -4.68
C ARG A 79 23.06 2.00 -6.20
N PRO A 80 23.26 3.13 -6.89
CA PRO A 80 23.27 3.17 -8.35
C PRO A 80 24.46 2.43 -8.99
N PHE A 81 25.54 2.16 -8.22
CA PHE A 81 26.79 1.67 -8.77
C PHE A 81 27.01 0.17 -8.55
N ASN A 82 27.80 -0.44 -9.41
CA ASN A 82 28.20 -1.85 -9.33
C ASN A 82 29.37 -2.02 -8.32
N ILE A 83 29.09 -1.72 -7.06
CA ILE A 83 30.03 -1.79 -5.93
C ILE A 83 29.34 -2.36 -4.71
N ASP A 84 30.05 -3.17 -3.93
CA ASP A 84 29.57 -3.74 -2.68
C ASP A 84 30.00 -2.88 -1.48
N ILE A 85 29.07 -2.35 -0.73
CA ILE A 85 29.32 -1.81 0.61
C ILE A 85 29.19 -2.97 1.57
N THR A 86 30.21 -3.21 2.39
CA THR A 86 30.21 -4.38 3.26
C THR A 86 30.83 -4.10 4.63
N THR A 87 30.39 -4.83 5.63
CA THR A 87 31.03 -4.94 6.96
C THR A 87 31.73 -6.29 7.15
N ASP A 88 31.77 -7.12 6.09
CA ASP A 88 32.43 -8.42 6.08
C ASP A 88 33.86 -8.30 5.51
N SER A 89 34.85 -8.40 6.41
CA SER A 89 36.27 -8.37 6.02
C SER A 89 36.66 -9.47 5.01
N THR A 90 35.94 -10.59 4.97
CA THR A 90 36.24 -11.67 4.01
C THR A 90 35.86 -11.25 2.59
N LYS A 91 34.79 -10.47 2.40
CA LYS A 91 34.40 -9.88 1.12
C LYS A 91 35.45 -8.87 0.65
N PHE A 92 35.87 -7.97 1.54
CA PHE A 92 36.93 -7.01 1.25
C PHE A 92 38.22 -7.72 0.80
N LEU A 93 38.69 -8.72 1.54
CA LEU A 93 39.91 -9.44 1.22
C LEU A 93 39.81 -10.26 -0.09
N ALA A 94 38.62 -10.70 -0.47
CA ALA A 94 38.39 -11.41 -1.73
C ALA A 94 38.39 -10.46 -2.94
N ALA A 95 38.10 -9.17 -2.76
CA ALA A 95 38.07 -8.20 -3.84
C ALA A 95 39.49 -7.88 -4.37
N PRO A 96 39.67 -7.58 -5.67
CA PRO A 96 40.95 -7.17 -6.25
C PRO A 96 41.52 -5.95 -5.53
N LEU A 97 42.82 -5.91 -5.31
CA LEU A 97 43.51 -4.80 -4.61
C LEU A 97 43.22 -3.40 -5.21
N THR A 98 43.10 -3.33 -6.55
CA THR A 98 42.80 -2.07 -7.28
C THR A 98 41.32 -1.78 -7.40
N LYS A 99 40.45 -2.54 -6.71
CA LYS A 99 38.97 -2.38 -6.70
C LYS A 99 38.42 -2.45 -5.29
N ARG A 100 39.20 -2.10 -4.28
CA ARG A 100 38.75 -2.14 -2.89
C ARG A 100 39.34 -1.01 -2.07
N ILE A 101 38.57 -0.54 -1.10
CA ILE A 101 39.01 0.44 -0.11
C ILE A 101 38.44 0.08 1.27
N ARG A 102 39.23 0.32 2.31
CA ARG A 102 38.84 0.18 3.70
C ARG A 102 38.57 1.57 4.30
N ILE A 103 37.43 1.75 4.95
CA ILE A 103 37.11 2.90 5.79
C ILE A 103 37.22 2.44 7.25
N ILE A 104 38.20 2.92 7.97
CA ILE A 104 38.37 2.61 9.40
C ILE A 104 37.54 3.59 10.23
N ILE A 105 36.47 3.11 10.84
CA ILE A 105 35.60 3.88 11.71
C ILE A 105 36.11 3.70 13.16
N THR A 106 36.80 4.72 13.68
CA THR A 106 37.54 4.59 14.94
C THR A 106 37.53 5.87 15.76
N PRO A 107 37.46 5.79 17.10
CA PRO A 107 37.69 6.98 17.98
C PRO A 107 39.14 7.39 18.06
N THR A 108 40.09 6.65 17.48
CA THR A 108 41.53 6.95 17.49
C THR A 108 41.83 8.09 16.53
N SER A 109 41.57 9.35 16.95
CA SER A 109 41.63 10.55 16.11
C SER A 109 42.73 11.57 16.54
N GLY A 110 43.54 11.22 17.54
CA GLY A 110 44.55 12.15 18.11
C GLY A 110 45.71 12.50 17.18
N TRP A 111 45.99 11.65 16.20
CA TRP A 111 47.06 11.83 15.22
C TRP A 111 46.66 12.75 14.06
N TYR A 112 45.34 12.97 13.80
CA TYR A 112 44.84 13.85 12.76
C TYR A 112 43.68 14.68 13.32
N THR A 113 43.94 15.93 13.67
CA THR A 113 43.01 16.72 14.47
C THR A 113 42.14 17.67 13.63
N GLY A 114 40.95 18.03 14.14
CA GLY A 114 40.11 19.11 13.59
C GLY A 114 39.14 18.69 12.50
N VAL A 115 39.03 17.37 12.16
CA VAL A 115 38.16 16.85 11.08
C VAL A 115 37.34 15.67 11.57
N GLY A 116 36.23 15.35 10.83
CA GLY A 116 35.38 14.20 11.06
C GLY A 116 35.91 12.93 10.40
N GLY A 117 36.64 13.07 9.29
CA GLY A 117 37.28 12.01 8.55
C GLY A 117 38.48 12.50 7.75
N VAL A 118 39.20 11.60 7.10
CA VAL A 118 40.31 11.92 6.21
C VAL A 118 40.58 10.78 5.21
N SER A 119 40.89 11.16 3.96
CA SER A 119 41.21 10.24 2.89
C SER A 119 42.21 10.83 1.90
N TYR A 120 42.84 9.96 1.09
CA TYR A 120 43.60 10.38 -0.07
C TYR A 120 42.72 10.34 -1.32
N THR A 121 42.69 11.43 -2.07
CA THR A 121 41.95 11.50 -3.33
C THR A 121 42.51 10.51 -4.35
N GLY A 122 41.63 9.67 -4.93
CA GLY A 122 42.00 8.66 -5.95
C GLY A 122 42.66 7.40 -5.39
N SER A 123 42.67 7.19 -4.07
CA SER A 123 43.33 6.03 -3.43
C SER A 123 42.65 4.69 -3.67
N PHE A 124 41.40 4.68 -4.12
CA PHE A 124 40.63 3.46 -4.38
C PHE A 124 41.37 2.48 -5.34
N THR A 125 42.11 3.02 -6.31
CA THR A 125 42.79 2.22 -7.33
C THR A 125 44.31 2.03 -7.06
N TRP A 126 44.83 2.49 -5.91
CA TRP A 126 46.28 2.39 -5.65
C TRP A 126 46.80 0.96 -5.51
N GLY A 127 45.95 0.04 -5.02
CA GLY A 127 46.30 -1.37 -4.91
C GLY A 127 47.28 -1.70 -3.77
N ASP A 128 47.35 -0.88 -2.74
CA ASP A 128 48.22 -1.03 -1.57
C ASP A 128 47.45 -1.07 -0.24
N ASP A 129 46.09 -1.16 -0.28
CA ASP A 129 45.19 -1.15 0.88
C ASP A 129 45.36 0.06 1.84
N THR A 130 45.90 1.20 1.35
CA THR A 130 45.93 2.45 2.12
C THR A 130 44.49 2.87 2.48
N PRO A 131 44.10 2.87 3.80
CA PRO A 131 42.74 3.11 4.19
C PRO A 131 42.39 4.59 4.24
N CYS A 132 41.10 4.93 4.31
CA CYS A 132 40.62 6.20 4.85
C CYS A 132 40.05 6.03 6.25
N PHE A 133 39.76 7.14 6.94
CA PHE A 133 39.37 7.16 8.33
C PHE A 133 38.12 8.01 8.54
N VAL A 134 37.26 7.57 9.48
CA VAL A 134 36.12 8.32 10.00
C VAL A 134 36.17 8.28 11.53
N PHE A 135 35.94 9.42 12.18
CA PHE A 135 36.11 9.61 13.62
C PHE A 135 34.75 9.86 14.30
N PRO A 136 34.01 8.83 14.75
CA PRO A 136 32.67 8.97 15.34
C PRO A 136 32.60 9.91 16.54
N ASN A 137 33.68 9.96 17.34
CA ASN A 137 33.78 10.82 18.51
C ASN A 137 33.84 12.36 18.17
N ARG A 138 34.03 12.69 16.89
CA ARG A 138 34.04 14.08 16.36
C ARG A 138 32.78 14.42 15.56
N LEU A 139 31.90 13.43 15.34
CA LEU A 139 30.70 13.52 14.50
C LEU A 139 29.47 13.48 15.41
N GLY A 140 29.19 14.59 16.14
CA GLY A 140 28.05 14.76 17.04
C GLY A 140 27.91 13.67 18.08
N PRO A 141 28.88 13.39 18.93
CA PRO A 141 29.41 12.10 19.37
C PRO A 141 28.53 10.88 19.03
N ASN A 142 29.01 10.05 18.10
CA ASN A 142 28.33 8.83 17.61
C ASN A 142 26.96 9.07 16.95
N ASN A 143 26.77 10.23 16.28
CA ASN A 143 25.59 10.48 15.48
C ASN A 143 25.65 9.63 14.19
N THR A 144 24.76 8.66 14.04
CA THR A 144 24.77 7.67 12.95
C THR A 144 24.69 8.32 11.57
N LYS A 145 23.84 9.36 11.40
CA LYS A 145 23.76 10.12 10.15
C LYS A 145 25.11 10.77 9.82
N MET A 146 25.68 11.54 10.75
CA MET A 146 26.95 12.25 10.48
C MET A 146 28.09 11.26 10.19
N VAL A 147 28.12 10.10 10.85
CA VAL A 147 29.12 9.07 10.59
C VAL A 147 28.93 8.45 9.20
N ALA A 148 27.70 8.16 8.79
CA ALA A 148 27.39 7.63 7.45
C ALA A 148 27.77 8.62 6.35
N GLU A 149 27.30 9.88 6.46
CA GLU A 149 27.62 10.95 5.51
C GLU A 149 29.15 11.15 5.39
N CYS A 150 29.87 11.08 6.53
CA CYS A 150 31.33 11.14 6.50
C CYS A 150 31.96 9.92 5.84
N CYS A 151 31.42 8.70 6.03
CA CYS A 151 31.90 7.50 5.33
C CYS A 151 31.75 7.65 3.82
N THR A 152 30.59 8.12 3.35
CA THR A 152 30.36 8.37 1.92
C THR A 152 31.23 9.49 1.38
N HIS A 153 31.40 10.58 2.14
CA HIS A 153 32.29 11.69 1.78
C HIS A 153 33.75 11.24 1.62
N GLU A 154 34.31 10.54 2.61
CA GLU A 154 35.69 10.07 2.58
C GLU A 154 35.90 9.01 1.50
N SER A 155 34.96 8.08 1.32
CA SER A 155 35.04 7.15 0.19
C SER A 155 34.88 7.86 -1.16
N GLY A 156 34.09 8.93 -1.24
CA GLY A 156 34.00 9.82 -2.40
C GLY A 156 35.36 10.39 -2.82
N HIS A 157 36.15 10.85 -1.85
CA HIS A 157 37.53 11.25 -2.13
C HIS A 157 38.35 10.09 -2.70
N THR A 158 38.25 8.90 -2.12
CA THR A 158 39.04 7.76 -2.60
C THR A 158 38.75 7.40 -4.05
N VAL A 159 37.51 7.60 -4.51
CA VAL A 159 37.13 7.40 -5.93
C VAL A 159 37.40 8.61 -6.83
N GLY A 160 38.12 9.63 -6.32
CA GLY A 160 38.65 10.74 -7.14
C GLY A 160 37.90 12.06 -7.00
N LEU A 161 36.92 12.19 -6.10
CA LEU A 161 36.15 13.41 -5.94
C LEU A 161 36.88 14.43 -5.04
N SER A 162 36.77 15.71 -5.38
CA SER A 162 37.12 16.86 -4.57
C SER A 162 35.89 17.36 -3.80
N HIS A 163 36.11 18.28 -2.85
CA HIS A 163 34.99 18.98 -2.21
C HIS A 163 34.14 19.73 -3.23
N GLN A 164 32.87 19.92 -2.94
CA GLN A 164 31.94 20.78 -3.68
C GLN A 164 31.62 22.03 -2.87
N ALA A 165 31.78 23.19 -3.49
CA ALA A 165 31.65 24.50 -2.86
C ALA A 165 30.32 25.17 -3.21
N LYS A 166 29.97 26.21 -2.47
CA LYS A 166 28.81 27.06 -2.74
C LYS A 166 29.27 28.44 -3.15
N TYR A 167 28.77 28.92 -4.28
CA TYR A 167 29.03 30.27 -4.80
C TYR A 167 27.70 31.03 -4.95
N ASP A 168 27.80 32.37 -4.90
CA ASP A 168 26.70 33.23 -5.32
C ASP A 168 26.65 33.43 -6.83
N ASN A 169 25.63 34.14 -7.32
CA ASN A 169 25.45 34.43 -8.75
C ASN A 169 26.55 35.34 -9.36
N ASN A 170 27.41 35.91 -8.52
CA ASN A 170 28.55 36.74 -8.94
C ASN A 170 29.88 35.99 -8.86
N CYS A 171 29.83 34.66 -8.72
CA CYS A 171 31.02 33.82 -8.49
C CYS A 171 31.80 34.12 -7.19
N THR A 172 31.15 34.68 -6.17
CA THR A 172 31.77 34.82 -4.87
C THR A 172 31.64 33.53 -4.08
N LEU A 173 32.73 32.98 -3.57
CA LEU A 173 32.72 31.79 -2.72
C LEU A 173 31.97 32.07 -1.41
N LEU A 174 30.86 31.38 -1.20
CA LEU A 174 30.06 31.46 0.01
C LEU A 174 30.51 30.43 1.08
N ALA A 175 30.84 29.22 0.62
CA ALA A 175 31.31 28.13 1.47
C ALA A 175 32.19 27.16 0.66
N THR A 176 33.31 26.70 1.26
CA THR A 176 34.18 25.66 0.68
C THR A 176 33.57 24.28 0.72
N TYR A 177 32.62 24.06 1.62
CA TYR A 177 31.75 22.90 1.68
C TYR A 177 30.31 23.38 1.44
N ASN A 178 29.70 22.97 0.36
CA ASN A 178 28.32 23.33 0.04
C ASN A 178 27.38 22.72 1.10
N ILE A 179 26.72 23.59 1.86
CA ILE A 179 25.79 23.21 2.93
C ILE A 179 24.37 22.91 2.42
N GLY A 180 24.19 22.97 1.10
CA GLY A 180 22.90 22.69 0.47
C GLY A 180 21.89 23.82 0.49
N ASN A 181 20.63 23.46 0.29
CA ASN A 181 19.48 24.36 0.21
C ASN A 181 18.24 23.70 0.85
N GLY A 182 17.32 24.54 1.32
CA GLY A 182 16.04 24.10 1.85
C GLY A 182 16.11 23.64 3.29
N SER A 183 15.14 22.84 3.68
CA SER A 183 15.02 22.20 4.99
C SER A 183 13.89 21.17 4.97
N GLY A 184 13.77 20.35 6.01
CA GLY A 184 12.73 19.31 6.10
C GLY A 184 13.07 18.10 5.24
N GLU A 185 12.06 17.40 4.73
CA GLU A 185 12.24 16.14 4.02
C GLU A 185 13.01 16.31 2.70
N THR A 186 12.71 17.37 1.94
CA THR A 186 13.34 17.71 0.65
C THR A 186 14.51 18.69 0.76
N GLY A 187 14.93 19.07 1.98
CA GLY A 187 16.16 19.83 2.21
C GLY A 187 17.36 19.02 1.75
N TRP A 188 18.17 19.57 0.83
CA TRP A 188 19.20 18.85 0.10
C TRP A 188 20.59 19.45 0.29
N ALA A 189 21.60 18.59 0.38
CA ALA A 189 23.01 18.97 0.27
C ALA A 189 23.83 17.91 -0.45
N PRO A 190 24.90 18.32 -1.20
CA PRO A 190 25.77 17.34 -1.86
C PRO A 190 26.66 16.60 -0.85
N VAL A 191 26.86 15.30 -1.08
CA VAL A 191 27.73 14.43 -0.27
C VAL A 191 29.15 15.00 -0.16
N MET A 192 29.73 15.50 -1.26
CA MET A 192 31.08 16.10 -1.27
C MET A 192 31.11 17.56 -0.78
N GLY A 193 29.96 18.07 -0.27
CA GLY A 193 29.83 19.29 0.49
C GLY A 193 29.75 19.02 1.99
N ASN A 194 28.68 19.51 2.63
CA ASN A 194 28.36 19.26 4.03
C ASN A 194 26.88 18.85 4.15
N SER A 195 26.60 17.55 4.02
CA SER A 195 25.28 16.95 4.01
C SER A 195 24.75 16.58 5.41
N TYR A 196 25.52 16.85 6.48
CA TYR A 196 25.19 16.43 7.84
C TYR A 196 23.83 16.92 8.36
N TYR A 197 23.34 18.05 7.86
CA TYR A 197 22.18 18.76 8.43
C TYR A 197 20.94 18.68 7.53
N GLU A 198 21.09 18.30 6.26
CA GLU A 198 19.97 18.14 5.34
C GLU A 198 19.50 16.68 5.30
N ASN A 199 18.21 16.45 5.03
CA ASN A 199 17.64 15.10 5.02
C ASN A 199 18.01 14.35 3.76
N PHE A 200 17.85 14.99 2.61
CA PHE A 200 18.14 14.45 1.29
C PHE A 200 19.59 14.76 0.92
N SER A 201 20.41 13.75 0.68
CA SER A 201 21.78 13.88 0.21
C SER A 201 21.96 13.20 -1.13
N GLY A 202 23.05 13.53 -1.84
CA GLY A 202 23.31 12.88 -3.13
C GLY A 202 24.55 13.41 -3.82
N TRP A 203 24.88 12.71 -4.92
CA TRP A 203 25.97 13.11 -5.81
C TRP A 203 25.58 14.36 -6.59
N TYR A 204 26.57 15.20 -6.92
CA TYR A 204 26.31 16.50 -7.51
C TYR A 204 27.28 16.81 -8.66
N ASN A 205 26.83 17.61 -9.63
CA ASN A 205 27.63 18.09 -10.75
C ASN A 205 27.96 19.59 -10.66
N GLY A 206 28.20 20.09 -9.47
CA GLY A 206 28.43 21.52 -9.24
C GLY A 206 29.87 21.86 -8.93
N PRO A 207 30.12 23.16 -8.62
CA PRO A 207 31.45 23.73 -8.53
C PRO A 207 32.27 23.21 -7.35
N THR A 208 33.57 23.08 -7.57
CA THR A 208 34.58 22.80 -6.55
C THR A 208 35.11 24.11 -5.93
N PRO A 209 35.87 24.08 -4.81
CA PRO A 209 36.53 25.27 -4.24
C PRO A 209 37.55 25.95 -5.15
N TYR A 210 37.87 25.33 -6.29
CA TYR A 210 38.87 25.88 -7.25
C TYR A 210 38.30 26.96 -8.18
N GLY A 211 36.98 27.15 -8.20
CA GLY A 211 36.30 28.19 -8.96
C GLY A 211 34.84 27.86 -9.27
N CYS A 212 34.02 28.89 -9.49
CA CYS A 212 32.58 28.74 -9.74
C CYS A 212 32.26 28.11 -11.11
N ALA A 213 33.24 28.01 -12.01
CA ALA A 213 33.13 27.29 -13.29
C ALA A 213 33.97 25.98 -13.29
N ALA A 214 34.51 25.61 -12.12
CA ALA A 214 35.25 24.35 -11.97
C ALA A 214 34.30 23.26 -11.47
N ASP A 215 33.30 22.93 -12.29
CA ASP A 215 32.30 21.92 -11.98
C ASP A 215 32.90 20.51 -11.93
N GLN A 216 32.43 19.71 -11.00
CA GLN A 216 32.78 18.30 -10.84
C GLN A 216 31.55 17.44 -11.13
N ASP A 217 31.60 16.69 -12.23
CA ASP A 217 30.63 15.65 -12.55
C ASP A 217 30.93 14.40 -11.71
N ALA A 218 30.33 14.31 -10.50
CA ALA A 218 30.63 13.24 -9.55
C ALA A 218 30.29 11.85 -10.12
N LEU A 219 29.15 11.70 -10.79
CA LEU A 219 28.73 10.42 -11.35
C LEU A 219 29.68 9.92 -12.44
N SER A 220 30.12 10.82 -13.34
CA SER A 220 31.10 10.51 -14.37
C SER A 220 32.44 10.09 -13.78
N ILE A 221 32.94 10.79 -12.78
CA ILE A 221 34.23 10.46 -12.12
C ILE A 221 34.14 9.10 -11.43
N ILE A 222 33.09 8.84 -10.66
CA ILE A 222 32.88 7.56 -9.96
C ILE A 222 32.89 6.38 -10.95
N THR A 223 32.19 6.50 -12.06
CA THR A 223 31.95 5.38 -12.99
C THR A 223 33.03 5.19 -14.04
N SER A 224 33.90 6.21 -14.31
CA SER A 224 34.92 6.14 -15.37
C SER A 224 36.32 5.87 -14.85
N LEU A 225 36.65 6.22 -13.62
CA LEU A 225 38.04 6.19 -13.13
C LEU A 225 38.37 4.98 -12.23
N ASN A 226 37.39 4.26 -11.73
CA ASN A 226 37.56 3.30 -10.64
C ASN A 226 37.38 1.83 -11.02
N GLY A 227 37.20 1.55 -12.32
CA GLY A 227 37.09 0.18 -12.84
C GLY A 227 35.76 -0.52 -12.45
N PHE A 228 34.76 0.24 -12.04
CA PHE A 228 33.36 -0.18 -11.93
C PHE A 228 32.45 0.87 -12.58
N THR A 229 31.22 0.48 -12.91
CA THR A 229 30.24 1.31 -13.61
C THR A 229 28.96 1.40 -12.79
N TYR A 230 27.90 1.92 -13.40
CA TYR A 230 26.56 1.78 -12.85
C TYR A 230 26.19 0.30 -12.70
N ARG A 231 25.27 0.02 -11.79
CA ARG A 231 24.57 -1.26 -11.70
C ARG A 231 23.82 -1.53 -13.01
N VAL A 232 23.57 -2.79 -13.31
CA VAL A 232 22.66 -3.16 -14.41
C VAL A 232 21.27 -2.71 -14.02
N ASP A 233 20.59 -2.03 -14.94
CA ASP A 233 19.21 -1.63 -14.83
C ASP A 233 18.31 -2.84 -14.56
N ASP A 234 17.39 -2.72 -13.60
CA ASP A 234 16.54 -3.82 -13.16
C ASP A 234 15.16 -3.84 -13.82
N HIS A 235 14.74 -2.73 -14.44
CA HIS A 235 13.51 -2.63 -15.20
C HIS A 235 13.77 -1.99 -16.57
N SER A 236 12.80 -2.10 -17.49
CA SER A 236 12.92 -1.52 -18.81
C SER A 236 12.52 -0.06 -18.83
N ASP A 237 13.29 0.80 -19.48
CA ASP A 237 12.94 2.22 -19.73
C ASP A 237 11.81 2.41 -20.75
N ASP A 238 11.55 1.42 -21.60
CA ASP A 238 10.62 1.52 -22.73
C ASP A 238 9.35 0.68 -22.47
N PRO A 239 8.16 1.30 -22.42
CA PRO A 239 6.89 0.58 -22.24
C PRO A 239 6.59 -0.44 -23.36
N ASN A 240 7.26 -0.36 -24.50
CA ASN A 240 7.14 -1.33 -25.60
C ASN A 240 8.12 -2.50 -25.49
N VAL A 241 9.12 -2.42 -24.63
CA VAL A 241 10.19 -3.41 -24.51
C VAL A 241 10.17 -4.05 -23.13
N ASN A 242 9.44 -5.15 -22.98
CA ASN A 242 9.39 -5.97 -21.76
C ASN A 242 9.14 -5.20 -20.44
N PRO A 243 8.13 -4.33 -20.37
CA PRO A 243 7.80 -3.67 -19.11
C PRO A 243 7.50 -4.71 -18.03
N THR A 244 7.92 -4.46 -16.81
CA THR A 244 7.68 -5.36 -15.68
C THR A 244 6.18 -5.46 -15.39
N ALA A 245 5.65 -6.67 -15.34
CA ALA A 245 4.22 -6.90 -15.12
C ALA A 245 3.88 -6.86 -13.63
N ILE A 246 3.06 -5.89 -13.22
CA ILE A 246 2.46 -5.87 -11.88
C ILE A 246 1.29 -6.86 -11.83
N SER A 247 1.35 -7.80 -10.88
CA SER A 247 0.29 -8.77 -10.61
C SER A 247 -0.54 -8.34 -9.40
N ILE A 248 -1.84 -8.07 -9.63
CA ILE A 248 -2.77 -7.70 -8.55
C ILE A 248 -3.35 -8.98 -7.95
N ASN A 249 -2.97 -9.29 -6.71
CA ASN A 249 -3.41 -10.48 -5.98
C ASN A 249 -4.25 -10.08 -4.76
N ASN A 250 -5.48 -10.56 -4.67
CA ASN A 250 -6.41 -10.19 -3.60
C ASN A 250 -6.53 -8.67 -3.43
N GLN A 251 -6.60 -7.95 -4.53
CA GLN A 251 -6.65 -6.48 -4.59
C GLN A 251 -5.35 -5.75 -4.16
N LEU A 252 -4.28 -6.46 -3.83
CA LEU A 252 -3.00 -5.88 -3.41
C LEU A 252 -1.90 -6.18 -4.43
N PHE A 253 -0.91 -5.28 -4.49
CA PHE A 253 0.31 -5.48 -5.26
C PHE A 253 1.50 -4.78 -4.59
N ALA A 254 2.70 -5.26 -4.89
CA ALA A 254 3.95 -4.66 -4.47
C ALA A 254 5.04 -4.95 -5.50
N GLU A 255 5.89 -3.96 -5.73
CA GLU A 255 7.08 -4.04 -6.59
C GLU A 255 8.20 -3.20 -5.96
N SER A 256 9.39 -3.31 -6.51
CA SER A 256 10.55 -2.50 -6.10
C SER A 256 11.47 -2.27 -7.28
N GLY A 257 12.29 -1.24 -7.24
CA GLY A 257 13.28 -0.98 -8.27
C GLY A 257 14.40 -0.06 -7.76
N ILE A 258 15.33 0.25 -8.66
CA ILE A 258 16.49 1.11 -8.38
C ILE A 258 16.67 2.07 -9.55
N ILE A 259 16.50 3.35 -9.34
CA ILE A 259 16.88 4.38 -10.30
C ILE A 259 18.39 4.50 -10.29
N THR A 260 19.04 4.07 -11.37
CA THR A 260 20.50 3.96 -11.48
C THR A 260 21.15 5.18 -12.13
N THR A 261 20.46 5.88 -13.02
CA THR A 261 20.94 7.10 -13.68
C THR A 261 19.87 8.19 -13.68
N SER A 262 20.24 9.43 -13.94
CA SER A 262 19.29 10.55 -14.04
C SER A 262 18.32 10.48 -15.24
N THR A 263 18.50 9.50 -16.11
CA THR A 263 17.64 9.23 -17.27
C THR A 263 16.94 7.88 -17.19
N ASP A 264 17.19 7.13 -16.14
CA ASP A 264 16.59 5.83 -15.86
C ASP A 264 15.09 5.97 -15.54
N ARG A 265 14.28 5.07 -16.13
CA ARG A 265 12.83 5.09 -16.08
C ARG A 265 12.31 3.67 -15.96
N ASP A 266 11.96 3.27 -14.78
CA ASP A 266 11.40 1.93 -14.54
C ASP A 266 9.95 1.84 -14.98
N VAL A 267 9.67 1.03 -16.01
CA VAL A 267 8.33 0.88 -16.57
C VAL A 267 7.66 -0.40 -16.10
N PHE A 268 6.51 -0.23 -15.45
CA PHE A 268 5.64 -1.30 -15.03
C PHE A 268 4.36 -1.31 -15.86
N LYS A 269 3.77 -2.49 -16.03
CA LYS A 269 2.49 -2.68 -16.74
C LYS A 269 1.51 -3.45 -15.89
N PHE A 270 0.26 -3.00 -15.88
CA PHE A 270 -0.84 -3.76 -15.31
C PHE A 270 -2.09 -3.71 -16.17
N ASN A 271 -2.91 -4.76 -16.08
CA ASN A 271 -4.15 -4.89 -16.82
C ASN A 271 -5.32 -4.97 -15.84
N LEU A 272 -6.28 -4.04 -15.99
CA LEU A 272 -7.50 -4.00 -15.21
C LEU A 272 -8.63 -4.63 -16.01
N THR A 273 -9.28 -5.67 -15.47
CA THR A 273 -10.41 -6.34 -16.09
C THR A 273 -11.73 -5.59 -15.91
N GLU A 274 -11.77 -4.68 -14.93
CA GLU A 274 -12.94 -3.87 -14.58
C GLU A 274 -12.52 -2.47 -14.11
N ALA A 275 -13.48 -1.54 -14.04
CA ALA A 275 -13.21 -0.21 -13.50
C ALA A 275 -13.07 -0.28 -11.97
N GLY A 276 -12.20 0.54 -11.40
CA GLY A 276 -11.97 0.56 -9.96
C GLY A 276 -11.10 1.71 -9.50
N LEU A 277 -11.01 1.85 -8.18
CA LEU A 277 -10.12 2.79 -7.52
C LEU A 277 -8.75 2.15 -7.33
N LEU A 278 -7.73 2.75 -7.91
CA LEU A 278 -6.33 2.44 -7.66
C LEU A 278 -5.81 3.35 -6.55
N HIS A 279 -5.27 2.74 -5.52
CA HIS A 279 -4.43 3.39 -4.52
C HIS A 279 -3.00 2.85 -4.64
N LEU A 280 -2.01 3.74 -4.78
CA LEU A 280 -0.61 3.38 -4.95
C LEU A 280 0.27 4.34 -4.17
N ASN A 281 1.31 3.81 -3.55
CA ASN A 281 2.35 4.58 -2.88
C ASN A 281 3.72 4.06 -3.33
N ALA A 282 4.53 4.93 -3.92
CA ALA A 282 5.92 4.68 -4.26
C ALA A 282 6.79 5.47 -3.27
N VAL A 283 7.62 4.77 -2.53
CA VAL A 283 8.40 5.30 -1.41
C VAL A 283 9.87 5.01 -1.66
N PRO A 284 10.78 6.01 -1.58
CA PRO A 284 12.21 5.75 -1.66
C PRO A 284 12.67 4.93 -0.46
N PHE A 285 13.82 4.29 -0.56
CA PHE A 285 14.45 3.64 0.58
C PHE A 285 14.65 4.65 1.72
N SER A 286 14.44 4.22 2.96
CA SER A 286 14.69 5.06 4.12
C SER A 286 15.06 4.24 5.35
N VAL A 287 15.78 4.87 6.28
CA VAL A 287 16.16 4.27 7.57
C VAL A 287 15.32 4.82 8.74
N GLY A 288 14.39 5.72 8.48
CA GLY A 288 13.57 6.33 9.51
C GLY A 288 12.45 7.25 8.98
N PRO A 289 11.78 7.99 9.87
CA PRO A 289 10.70 8.90 9.51
C PRO A 289 11.14 9.99 8.53
N ASN A 290 10.17 10.54 7.78
CA ASN A 290 10.40 11.60 6.78
C ASN A 290 11.41 11.19 5.71
N ASN A 291 11.38 9.94 5.30
CA ASN A 291 12.29 9.35 4.32
C ASN A 291 13.78 9.59 4.65
N ALA A 292 14.14 9.51 5.94
CA ALA A 292 15.50 9.76 6.40
C ALA A 292 16.52 8.82 5.73
N GLY A 293 17.55 9.39 5.10
CA GLY A 293 18.59 8.65 4.37
C GLY A 293 18.14 8.14 3.00
N ALA A 294 17.11 8.74 2.42
CA ALA A 294 16.74 8.55 1.04
C ALA A 294 17.59 9.45 0.13
N ASP A 295 17.97 8.92 -1.04
CA ASP A 295 18.72 9.62 -2.08
C ASP A 295 17.93 9.72 -3.39
N LEU A 296 16.65 9.35 -3.35
CA LEU A 296 15.72 9.38 -4.47
C LEU A 296 14.49 10.22 -4.13
N ASP A 297 14.18 11.18 -4.98
CA ASP A 297 12.91 11.92 -5.02
C ASP A 297 12.03 11.27 -6.10
N VAL A 298 11.00 10.53 -5.66
CA VAL A 298 10.22 9.67 -6.55
C VAL A 298 9.19 10.46 -7.31
N LYS A 299 9.22 10.38 -8.64
CA LYS A 299 8.16 10.83 -9.54
C LYS A 299 7.47 9.66 -10.21
N LEU A 300 6.15 9.74 -10.37
CA LEU A 300 5.33 8.76 -11.07
C LEU A 300 4.62 9.38 -12.26
N GLU A 301 4.61 8.66 -13.38
CA GLU A 301 3.77 8.97 -14.54
C GLU A 301 2.86 7.78 -14.85
N PHE A 302 1.57 8.07 -15.03
CA PHE A 302 0.60 7.10 -15.52
C PHE A 302 0.37 7.28 -17.02
N LEU A 303 0.48 6.17 -17.78
CA LEU A 303 0.20 6.16 -19.21
C LEU A 303 -0.98 5.20 -19.50
N ASN A 304 -1.77 5.57 -20.51
CA ASN A 304 -2.81 4.70 -21.05
C ASN A 304 -2.23 3.66 -22.03
N SER A 305 -3.08 2.78 -22.57
CA SER A 305 -2.69 1.77 -23.55
C SER A 305 -2.11 2.31 -24.86
N SER A 306 -2.29 3.62 -25.15
CA SER A 306 -1.71 4.32 -26.28
C SER A 306 -0.41 5.06 -25.92
N LEU A 307 0.14 4.80 -24.74
CA LEU A 307 1.36 5.40 -24.17
C LEU A 307 1.27 6.93 -23.99
N GLN A 308 0.05 7.45 -23.86
CA GLN A 308 -0.14 8.86 -23.54
C GLN A 308 -0.15 9.03 -22.02
N VAL A 309 0.63 9.98 -21.52
CA VAL A 309 0.60 10.36 -20.10
C VAL A 309 -0.77 10.91 -19.77
N ILE A 310 -1.46 10.26 -18.84
CA ILE A 310 -2.78 10.67 -18.35
C ILE A 310 -2.71 11.39 -17.02
N GLN A 311 -1.64 11.12 -16.23
CA GLN A 311 -1.45 11.73 -14.91
C GLN A 311 0.03 11.70 -14.52
N VAL A 312 0.47 12.73 -13.77
CA VAL A 312 1.83 12.85 -13.19
C VAL A 312 1.68 13.16 -11.70
N PHE A 313 2.50 12.50 -10.88
CA PHE A 313 2.57 12.69 -9.44
C PHE A 313 4.01 12.98 -9.05
N ASP A 314 4.25 14.22 -8.66
CA ASP A 314 5.55 14.77 -8.29
C ASP A 314 5.35 15.79 -7.16
N PRO A 315 5.20 15.34 -5.90
CA PRO A 315 4.91 16.21 -4.77
C PRO A 315 6.13 17.05 -4.38
N ILE A 316 5.96 18.35 -4.27
CA ILE A 316 7.07 19.33 -4.08
C ILE A 316 7.80 19.19 -2.74
N ASN A 317 7.13 18.72 -1.67
CA ASN A 317 7.62 18.80 -0.30
C ASN A 317 7.92 17.46 0.37
N ILE A 318 7.76 16.37 -0.35
CA ILE A 318 8.02 15.01 0.12
C ILE A 318 8.68 14.20 -0.99
N LEU A 319 9.49 13.20 -0.62
CA LEU A 319 10.25 12.38 -1.56
C LEU A 319 9.48 11.18 -2.11
N ASN A 320 8.31 10.88 -1.56
CA ASN A 320 7.46 9.80 -2.06
C ASN A 320 6.32 10.33 -2.93
N ALA A 321 5.85 9.51 -3.86
CA ALA A 321 4.68 9.81 -4.69
C ALA A 321 3.53 8.85 -4.37
N SER A 322 2.34 9.42 -4.13
CA SER A 322 1.12 8.66 -3.84
C SER A 322 0.05 8.96 -4.86
N VAL A 323 -0.73 7.94 -5.21
CA VAL A 323 -1.78 8.01 -6.22
C VAL A 323 -3.08 7.45 -5.67
N ASP A 324 -4.14 8.25 -5.79
CA ASP A 324 -5.53 7.82 -5.64
C ASP A 324 -6.27 8.19 -6.90
N THR A 325 -6.60 7.22 -7.74
CA THR A 325 -7.23 7.51 -9.03
C THR A 325 -8.23 6.45 -9.45
N LEU A 326 -9.32 6.88 -10.10
CA LEU A 326 -10.30 6.00 -10.70
C LEU A 326 -9.86 5.64 -12.12
N LEU A 327 -9.70 4.34 -12.37
CA LEU A 327 -9.32 3.80 -13.68
C LEU A 327 -10.45 2.96 -14.27
N ASN A 328 -10.61 3.02 -15.58
CA ASN A 328 -11.48 2.10 -16.32
C ASN A 328 -10.79 0.75 -16.53
N SER A 329 -11.51 -0.27 -17.00
CA SER A 329 -10.88 -1.49 -17.51
C SER A 329 -9.94 -1.16 -18.68
N GLY A 330 -8.76 -1.80 -18.71
CA GLY A 330 -7.77 -1.56 -19.74
C GLY A 330 -6.35 -1.86 -19.31
N ALA A 331 -5.40 -1.68 -20.23
CA ALA A 331 -3.97 -1.75 -19.95
C ALA A 331 -3.45 -0.36 -19.58
N TYR A 332 -2.59 -0.30 -18.56
CA TYR A 332 -1.93 0.90 -18.09
C TYR A 332 -0.45 0.65 -17.86
N PHE A 333 0.32 1.72 -17.95
CA PHE A 333 1.72 1.72 -17.59
C PHE A 333 1.96 2.72 -16.47
N LEU A 334 2.81 2.33 -15.54
CA LEU A 334 3.35 3.18 -14.50
C LEU A 334 4.83 3.35 -14.78
N VAL A 335 5.30 4.59 -14.82
CA VAL A 335 6.72 4.92 -14.96
C VAL A 335 7.18 5.54 -13.65
N VAL A 336 8.27 5.02 -13.12
CA VAL A 336 8.97 5.56 -11.95
C VAL A 336 10.28 6.18 -12.43
N GLU A 337 10.57 7.40 -11.97
CA GLU A 337 11.83 8.09 -12.28
C GLU A 337 12.27 8.96 -11.11
N GLY A 338 13.54 9.34 -11.07
CA GLY A 338 14.06 10.31 -10.11
C GLY A 338 13.75 11.73 -10.53
N ALA A 339 13.11 12.51 -9.65
CA ALA A 339 12.83 13.90 -9.87
C ALA A 339 13.86 14.83 -9.20
N GLY A 340 13.90 16.05 -9.65
CA GLY A 340 14.46 17.16 -8.88
C GLY A 340 13.35 17.90 -8.13
N ASN A 341 13.74 18.77 -7.22
CA ASN A 341 12.82 19.65 -6.52
C ASN A 341 13.36 21.09 -6.47
N VAL A 342 12.76 21.96 -5.67
CA VAL A 342 13.18 23.38 -5.59
C VAL A 342 14.61 23.56 -5.05
N ASN A 343 15.20 22.53 -4.43
CA ASN A 343 16.50 22.58 -3.78
C ASN A 343 17.62 21.95 -4.62
N THR A 344 17.28 21.05 -5.55
CA THR A 344 18.24 20.31 -6.39
C THR A 344 17.61 19.87 -7.72
N SER A 345 18.47 19.62 -8.72
CA SER A 345 18.08 18.94 -9.96
C SER A 345 17.93 17.43 -9.74
N ASN A 346 17.43 16.71 -10.76
CA ASN A 346 17.33 15.24 -10.74
C ASN A 346 18.69 14.52 -10.93
N TYR A 347 19.80 15.23 -11.08
CA TYR A 347 21.11 14.63 -11.36
C TYR A 347 21.52 13.55 -10.35
N GLY A 348 21.37 13.83 -9.06
CA GLY A 348 21.71 12.90 -7.97
C GLY A 348 20.49 12.25 -7.30
N SER A 349 19.32 12.38 -7.88
CA SER A 349 18.10 11.73 -7.38
C SER A 349 18.06 10.27 -7.83
N LEU A 350 18.86 9.43 -7.20
CA LEU A 350 19.15 8.04 -7.57
C LEU A 350 19.03 7.16 -6.34
N GLY A 351 18.53 5.92 -6.48
CA GLY A 351 18.43 5.01 -5.35
C GLY A 351 17.27 4.04 -5.46
N SER A 352 17.06 3.30 -4.39
CA SER A 352 16.04 2.27 -4.31
C SER A 352 14.67 2.84 -3.97
N TYR A 353 13.63 2.18 -4.47
CA TYR A 353 12.24 2.48 -4.10
C TYR A 353 11.41 1.21 -3.95
N ASN A 354 10.27 1.34 -3.26
CA ASN A 354 9.25 0.30 -3.16
C ASN A 354 7.91 0.89 -3.60
N ILE A 355 7.17 0.12 -4.39
CA ILE A 355 5.79 0.38 -4.74
C ILE A 355 4.91 -0.56 -3.91
N SER A 356 3.87 -0.02 -3.31
CA SER A 356 2.80 -0.81 -2.71
C SER A 356 1.46 -0.21 -3.10
N GLY A 357 0.44 -1.04 -3.26
CA GLY A 357 -0.86 -0.50 -3.62
C GLY A 357 -1.98 -1.50 -3.55
N SER A 358 -3.18 -0.99 -3.80
CA SER A 358 -4.41 -1.77 -3.88
C SER A 358 -5.26 -1.30 -5.05
N PHE A 359 -6.02 -2.23 -5.62
CA PHE A 359 -7.04 -1.93 -6.60
C PHE A 359 -8.39 -2.45 -6.09
N SER A 360 -9.34 -1.54 -5.90
CA SER A 360 -10.69 -1.84 -5.45
C SER A 360 -11.66 -1.70 -6.62
N PRO A 361 -12.20 -2.81 -7.18
CA PRO A 361 -13.18 -2.75 -8.25
C PRO A 361 -14.39 -1.93 -7.84
N LEU A 362 -14.93 -1.15 -8.75
CA LEU A 362 -16.23 -0.53 -8.56
C LEU A 362 -17.27 -1.64 -8.49
N LEU A 363 -17.98 -1.70 -7.38
CA LEU A 363 -19.15 -2.57 -7.28
C LEU A 363 -20.17 -2.14 -8.33
N THR A 364 -20.18 -2.79 -9.49
CA THR A 364 -21.32 -2.67 -10.41
C THR A 364 -22.53 -3.21 -9.69
N LEU A 365 -23.65 -2.46 -9.69
CA LEU A 365 -24.90 -2.98 -9.13
C LEU A 365 -25.22 -4.33 -9.78
N PRO A 366 -25.23 -5.43 -9.02
CA PRO A 366 -25.44 -6.78 -9.60
C PRO A 366 -26.76 -6.86 -10.37
N ILE A 367 -27.79 -6.12 -9.90
CA ILE A 367 -29.08 -5.94 -10.56
C ILE A 367 -29.15 -4.50 -11.06
N LYS A 368 -29.15 -4.32 -12.39
CA LYS A 368 -29.18 -3.01 -13.03
C LYS A 368 -30.58 -2.40 -13.07
N GLN A 369 -31.60 -3.22 -13.34
CA GLN A 369 -32.96 -2.76 -13.50
C GLN A 369 -33.97 -3.89 -13.21
N VAL A 370 -35.06 -3.53 -12.56
CA VAL A 370 -36.25 -4.37 -12.38
C VAL A 370 -37.46 -3.57 -12.88
N THR A 371 -38.17 -4.11 -13.83
CA THR A 371 -39.41 -3.50 -14.36
C THR A 371 -40.60 -4.43 -14.15
N LEU A 372 -41.71 -3.90 -13.68
CA LEU A 372 -42.96 -4.60 -13.50
C LEU A 372 -44.01 -4.01 -14.41
N ALA A 373 -44.75 -4.89 -15.13
CA ALA A 373 -45.92 -4.55 -15.90
C ALA A 373 -47.07 -5.46 -15.47
N GLY A 374 -48.28 -5.08 -15.75
CA GLY A 374 -49.43 -5.89 -15.41
C GLY A 374 -50.68 -5.47 -16.13
N LYS A 375 -51.64 -6.43 -16.23
CA LYS A 375 -52.95 -6.18 -16.78
C LYS A 375 -54.03 -6.96 -16.00
N THR A 376 -55.25 -6.46 -16.06
CA THR A 376 -56.43 -7.18 -15.54
C THR A 376 -57.04 -8.05 -16.64
N ASP A 377 -57.27 -9.30 -16.36
CA ASP A 377 -57.97 -10.23 -17.22
C ASP A 377 -59.08 -10.95 -16.42
N LYS A 378 -60.32 -10.56 -16.68
CA LYS A 378 -61.50 -10.99 -15.92
C LYS A 378 -61.36 -10.74 -14.42
N ASP A 379 -61.21 -11.80 -13.63
CA ASP A 379 -61.09 -11.79 -12.17
C ASP A 379 -59.63 -11.91 -11.69
N LYS A 380 -58.67 -11.74 -12.61
CA LYS A 380 -57.23 -11.89 -12.30
C LYS A 380 -56.43 -10.68 -12.67
N HIS A 381 -55.40 -10.44 -11.88
CA HIS A 381 -54.28 -9.59 -12.25
C HIS A 381 -53.15 -10.47 -12.77
N ILE A 382 -52.67 -10.19 -13.99
CA ILE A 382 -51.54 -10.85 -14.62
C ILE A 382 -50.38 -9.90 -14.54
N LEU A 383 -49.32 -10.29 -13.83
CA LEU A 383 -48.12 -9.51 -13.57
C LEU A 383 -46.97 -10.13 -14.33
N ASN A 384 -46.18 -9.30 -15.04
CA ASN A 384 -45.00 -9.72 -15.79
C ASN A 384 -43.86 -8.77 -15.44
N TRP A 385 -42.64 -9.29 -15.43
CA TRP A 385 -41.48 -8.47 -15.13
C TRP A 385 -40.28 -8.82 -15.99
N ASN A 386 -39.36 -7.87 -16.08
CA ASN A 386 -38.05 -8.05 -16.67
C ASN A 386 -36.98 -7.57 -15.66
N ILE A 387 -35.92 -8.35 -15.52
CA ILE A 387 -34.78 -8.08 -14.65
C ILE A 387 -33.54 -8.07 -15.52
N ILE A 388 -32.81 -6.96 -15.49
CA ILE A 388 -31.50 -6.82 -16.13
C ILE A 388 -30.47 -6.89 -15.01
N SER A 389 -29.68 -7.95 -14.98
CA SER A 389 -28.64 -8.17 -13.97
C SER A 389 -27.39 -8.76 -14.60
N ASN A 390 -26.23 -8.47 -14.00
CA ASN A 390 -24.95 -9.08 -14.35
C ASN A 390 -24.73 -10.41 -13.62
N GLU A 391 -25.53 -10.69 -12.57
CA GLU A 391 -25.44 -11.86 -11.70
C GLU A 391 -26.81 -12.51 -11.52
N PRO A 392 -26.87 -13.79 -11.12
CA PRO A 392 -28.13 -14.43 -10.75
C PRO A 392 -28.81 -13.71 -9.58
N VAL A 393 -30.13 -13.56 -9.67
CA VAL A 393 -30.95 -13.03 -8.56
C VAL A 393 -31.03 -14.10 -7.46
N SER A 394 -30.70 -13.75 -6.20
CA SER A 394 -30.74 -14.71 -5.09
C SER A 394 -32.15 -14.93 -4.56
N SER A 395 -33.01 -13.91 -4.56
CA SER A 395 -34.41 -14.05 -4.20
C SER A 395 -35.31 -13.05 -4.92
N LEU A 396 -36.56 -13.48 -5.17
CA LEU A 396 -37.57 -12.69 -5.86
C LEU A 396 -38.87 -12.69 -5.05
N THR A 397 -39.38 -11.51 -4.71
CA THR A 397 -40.58 -11.34 -3.88
C THR A 397 -41.52 -10.35 -4.55
N LEU A 398 -42.73 -10.79 -4.78
CA LEU A 398 -43.83 -9.92 -5.22
C LEU A 398 -44.50 -9.34 -3.98
N GLU A 399 -44.66 -8.05 -3.95
CA GLU A 399 -45.31 -7.30 -2.85
C GLU A 399 -46.56 -6.61 -3.36
N SER A 400 -47.57 -6.50 -2.50
CA SER A 400 -48.80 -5.76 -2.78
C SER A 400 -49.13 -4.77 -1.70
N SER A 401 -49.92 -3.75 -2.09
CA SER A 401 -50.35 -2.68 -1.20
C SER A 401 -51.75 -2.20 -1.57
N ALA A 402 -52.55 -1.86 -0.57
CA ALA A 402 -53.88 -1.24 -0.76
C ALA A 402 -53.80 0.29 -0.95
N ASN A 403 -52.73 0.94 -0.48
CA ASN A 403 -52.57 2.40 -0.47
C ASN A 403 -51.40 2.92 -1.30
N GLY A 404 -50.58 2.00 -1.89
CA GLY A 404 -49.42 2.35 -2.69
C GLY A 404 -48.18 2.78 -1.90
N THR A 405 -48.24 2.79 -0.57
CA THR A 405 -47.13 3.23 0.31
C THR A 405 -46.64 2.12 1.23
N THR A 406 -47.57 1.36 1.84
CA THR A 406 -47.23 0.25 2.73
C THR A 406 -47.39 -1.06 2.00
N PHE A 407 -46.28 -1.73 1.72
CA PHE A 407 -46.25 -2.99 0.98
C PHE A 407 -46.05 -4.19 1.88
N THR A 408 -46.73 -5.30 1.56
CA THR A 408 -46.61 -6.60 2.20
C THR A 408 -46.31 -7.68 1.19
N THR A 409 -45.61 -8.72 1.60
CA THR A 409 -45.29 -9.86 0.73
C THR A 409 -46.57 -10.55 0.26
N LEU A 410 -46.80 -10.58 -1.07
CA LEU A 410 -47.86 -11.33 -1.69
C LEU A 410 -47.43 -12.76 -2.03
N ALA A 411 -46.23 -12.89 -2.62
CA ALA A 411 -45.67 -14.18 -2.98
C ALA A 411 -44.12 -14.13 -3.00
N LYS A 412 -43.50 -15.23 -2.56
CA LYS A 412 -42.10 -15.54 -2.89
C LYS A 412 -42.08 -16.31 -4.18
N LEU A 413 -41.26 -15.91 -5.13
CA LEU A 413 -41.28 -16.41 -6.50
C LEU A 413 -40.02 -17.22 -6.81
N PRO A 414 -40.10 -18.26 -7.66
CA PRO A 414 -38.90 -18.88 -8.23
C PRO A 414 -38.07 -17.85 -9.01
N GLN A 415 -36.77 -17.95 -8.89
CA GLN A 415 -35.82 -16.95 -9.50
C GLN A 415 -35.96 -16.86 -11.04
N ALA A 416 -36.27 -17.98 -11.69
CA ALA A 416 -36.47 -18.04 -13.15
C ALA A 416 -37.87 -17.59 -13.62
N SER A 417 -38.78 -17.23 -12.71
CA SER A 417 -40.14 -16.84 -13.10
C SER A 417 -40.13 -15.41 -13.68
N GLN A 418 -41.00 -15.21 -14.68
CA GLN A 418 -41.17 -13.91 -15.33
C GLN A 418 -42.61 -13.42 -15.25
N SER A 419 -43.51 -14.19 -14.66
CA SER A 419 -44.91 -13.83 -14.52
C SER A 419 -45.56 -14.43 -13.27
N TYR A 420 -46.62 -13.79 -12.82
CA TYR A 420 -47.45 -14.27 -11.71
C TYR A 420 -48.91 -13.85 -11.95
N SER A 421 -49.82 -14.78 -11.65
CA SER A 421 -51.27 -14.53 -11.76
C SER A 421 -51.89 -14.52 -10.38
N TYR A 422 -52.63 -13.49 -10.07
CA TYR A 422 -53.29 -13.30 -8.77
C TYR A 422 -54.76 -12.93 -8.96
N SER A 423 -55.66 -13.53 -8.17
CA SER A 423 -57.11 -13.23 -8.19
C SER A 423 -57.49 -12.53 -6.90
N PRO A 424 -57.49 -11.18 -6.81
CA PRO A 424 -57.86 -10.43 -5.64
C PRO A 424 -59.35 -10.49 -5.34
N SER A 425 -59.72 -10.39 -4.07
CA SER A 425 -61.12 -10.34 -3.65
C SER A 425 -61.71 -8.95 -3.73
N ILE A 426 -60.90 -7.91 -3.75
CA ILE A 426 -61.32 -6.50 -3.72
C ILE A 426 -61.37 -5.87 -5.11
N LYS A 427 -62.32 -4.94 -5.30
CA LYS A 427 -62.52 -4.22 -6.58
C LYS A 427 -61.72 -2.89 -6.66
N ASN A 428 -61.05 -2.48 -5.58
CA ASN A 428 -60.28 -1.25 -5.56
C ASN A 428 -58.92 -1.46 -6.23
N ASN A 429 -58.19 -0.35 -6.44
CA ASN A 429 -56.84 -0.43 -6.91
C ASN A 429 -55.98 -1.23 -5.92
N ILE A 430 -55.19 -2.16 -6.45
CA ILE A 430 -54.13 -2.84 -5.72
C ILE A 430 -52.83 -2.47 -6.41
N TYR A 431 -51.90 -2.02 -5.61
CA TYR A 431 -50.56 -1.63 -6.05
C TYR A 431 -49.62 -2.80 -5.89
N TYR A 432 -48.75 -2.99 -6.87
CA TYR A 432 -47.77 -4.08 -6.89
C TYR A 432 -46.38 -3.54 -7.15
N ARG A 433 -45.40 -4.12 -6.53
CA ARG A 433 -43.99 -3.96 -6.86
C ARG A 433 -43.27 -5.29 -6.70
N LEU A 434 -42.17 -5.45 -7.43
CA LEU A 434 -41.30 -6.61 -7.34
C LEU A 434 -40.02 -6.21 -6.59
N LYS A 435 -39.63 -7.01 -5.61
CA LYS A 435 -38.36 -6.91 -4.91
C LYS A 435 -37.46 -8.03 -5.40
N ALA A 436 -36.30 -7.67 -5.99
CA ALA A 436 -35.23 -8.58 -6.37
C ALA A 436 -34.02 -8.35 -5.46
N VAL A 437 -33.38 -9.43 -4.99
CA VAL A 437 -32.21 -9.37 -4.13
C VAL A 437 -31.07 -10.07 -4.85
N SER A 438 -29.90 -9.46 -4.89
CA SER A 438 -28.67 -10.01 -5.48
C SER A 438 -28.03 -11.08 -4.59
N ALA A 439 -26.98 -11.73 -5.08
CA ALA A 439 -26.16 -12.66 -4.30
C ALA A 439 -25.42 -11.95 -3.14
N THR A 440 -25.23 -10.63 -3.24
CA THR A 440 -24.60 -9.77 -2.22
C THR A 440 -25.60 -9.06 -1.29
N ASP A 441 -26.84 -9.60 -1.19
CA ASP A 441 -27.94 -9.07 -0.35
C ASP A 441 -28.42 -7.65 -0.69
N GLN A 442 -28.08 -7.10 -1.85
CA GLN A 442 -28.61 -5.82 -2.29
C GLN A 442 -30.02 -6.00 -2.85
N ALA A 443 -30.98 -5.22 -2.33
CA ALA A 443 -32.38 -5.25 -2.75
C ALA A 443 -32.70 -4.11 -3.72
N ILE A 444 -33.25 -4.43 -4.89
CA ILE A 444 -33.76 -3.47 -5.88
C ILE A 444 -35.25 -3.71 -6.08
N TYR A 445 -35.99 -2.61 -6.16
CA TYR A 445 -37.44 -2.62 -6.38
C TYR A 445 -37.79 -2.16 -7.79
N SER A 446 -38.82 -2.76 -8.36
CA SER A 446 -39.42 -2.30 -9.62
C SER A 446 -40.16 -0.97 -9.44
N ASN A 447 -40.61 -0.42 -10.56
CA ASN A 447 -41.71 0.55 -10.57
C ASN A 447 -42.96 -0.05 -9.89
N VAL A 448 -43.79 0.81 -9.30
CA VAL A 448 -45.09 0.44 -8.74
C VAL A 448 -46.15 0.53 -9.84
N ILE A 449 -46.98 -0.50 -9.97
CA ILE A 449 -48.16 -0.51 -10.85
C ILE A 449 -49.44 -0.64 -10.05
N ALA A 450 -50.52 -0.06 -10.50
CA ALA A 450 -51.86 -0.18 -9.92
C ALA A 450 -52.80 -0.92 -10.88
N LEU A 451 -53.49 -1.96 -10.39
CA LEU A 451 -54.46 -2.69 -11.15
C LEU A 451 -55.81 -2.75 -10.40
N LYS A 452 -56.91 -2.77 -11.15
CA LYS A 452 -58.26 -2.82 -10.63
C LYS A 452 -59.04 -3.89 -11.35
N LEU A 453 -59.82 -4.71 -10.65
CA LEU A 453 -60.70 -5.68 -11.26
C LEU A 453 -61.89 -5.02 -12.01
N ASN A 454 -62.20 -5.52 -13.18
CA ASN A 454 -63.30 -5.04 -14.02
C ASN A 454 -64.62 -5.80 -13.79
N GLY A 455 -64.67 -6.79 -12.87
CA GLY A 455 -65.83 -7.69 -12.65
C GLY A 455 -66.23 -7.82 -11.16
N PRO A 456 -67.28 -8.58 -10.81
CA PRO A 456 -67.65 -8.84 -9.42
C PRO A 456 -66.58 -9.70 -8.74
N GLY A 457 -65.81 -9.10 -7.82
CA GLY A 457 -64.80 -9.80 -7.03
C GLY A 457 -65.44 -10.60 -5.88
N LYS A 458 -64.70 -11.62 -5.35
CA LYS A 458 -65.08 -12.26 -4.08
C LYS A 458 -64.85 -11.27 -2.91
N LEU A 459 -65.78 -11.23 -1.94
CA LEU A 459 -65.65 -10.32 -0.81
C LEU A 459 -64.47 -10.68 0.11
N PHE A 460 -64.11 -11.95 0.22
CA PHE A 460 -63.01 -12.42 1.05
C PHE A 460 -62.27 -13.57 0.37
N LYS A 461 -60.93 -13.55 0.54
CA LYS A 461 -60.04 -14.66 0.16
C LYS A 461 -59.03 -14.90 1.28
N VAL A 462 -58.89 -16.14 1.71
CA VAL A 462 -58.07 -16.56 2.84
C VAL A 462 -56.99 -17.53 2.33
N SER A 463 -55.75 -17.40 2.77
CA SER A 463 -54.70 -18.38 2.52
C SER A 463 -55.02 -19.70 3.24
N THR A 464 -54.96 -20.82 2.54
CA THR A 464 -55.34 -22.13 3.08
C THR A 464 -54.15 -23.00 3.52
N ILE A 465 -52.94 -22.71 3.06
CA ILE A 465 -51.68 -23.32 3.53
C ILE A 465 -50.81 -22.19 4.07
N VAL A 466 -50.37 -22.32 5.30
CA VAL A 466 -49.70 -21.22 6.04
C VAL A 466 -48.58 -21.75 6.93
N TYR A 467 -47.61 -20.93 7.26
CA TYR A 467 -46.53 -21.23 8.20
C TYR A 467 -46.67 -20.46 9.50
N SER A 468 -46.67 -19.14 9.46
CA SER A 468 -46.71 -18.27 10.64
C SER A 468 -47.86 -17.28 10.61
N GLN A 469 -48.49 -17.06 9.46
CA GLN A 469 -49.53 -16.05 9.27
C GLN A 469 -50.58 -16.52 8.28
N VAL A 470 -51.82 -16.20 8.58
CA VAL A 470 -52.95 -16.33 7.64
C VAL A 470 -53.17 -15.01 6.94
N THR A 471 -53.08 -14.97 5.63
CA THR A 471 -53.39 -13.78 4.83
C THR A 471 -54.87 -13.75 4.50
N VAL A 472 -55.54 -12.64 4.83
CA VAL A 472 -56.91 -12.34 4.46
C VAL A 472 -56.95 -11.15 3.55
N ASP A 473 -57.40 -11.33 2.29
CA ASP A 473 -57.65 -10.24 1.34
C ASP A 473 -59.17 -9.98 1.36
N ALA A 474 -59.57 -8.80 1.85
CA ALA A 474 -60.92 -8.42 2.17
C ALA A 474 -61.41 -7.19 1.40
N ALA A 475 -62.61 -7.23 0.85
CA ALA A 475 -63.21 -6.10 0.15
C ALA A 475 -63.86 -5.07 1.11
N GLU A 476 -64.11 -5.45 2.33
CA GLU A 476 -64.71 -4.61 3.38
C GLU A 476 -64.15 -4.97 4.78
N ASP A 477 -64.45 -4.14 5.77
CA ASP A 477 -64.07 -4.39 7.17
C ASP A 477 -64.77 -5.65 7.67
N TYR A 478 -64.12 -6.45 8.51
CA TYR A 478 -64.59 -7.74 8.97
C TYR A 478 -64.14 -8.06 10.40
N ASP A 479 -64.92 -8.93 11.05
CA ASP A 479 -64.51 -9.63 12.26
C ASP A 479 -64.00 -11.03 11.88
N TYR A 480 -63.02 -11.55 12.59
CA TYR A 480 -62.56 -12.91 12.38
C TYR A 480 -62.53 -13.72 13.68
N LYS A 481 -62.69 -15.04 13.53
CA LYS A 481 -62.46 -16.03 14.58
C LYS A 481 -61.61 -17.15 14.00
N LEU A 482 -60.51 -17.47 14.70
CA LEU A 482 -59.71 -18.64 14.47
C LEU A 482 -60.07 -19.71 15.49
N ALA A 483 -60.40 -20.90 15.06
CA ALA A 483 -60.76 -22.02 15.93
C ALA A 483 -59.95 -23.27 15.57
N ASP A 484 -59.74 -24.14 16.55
CA ASP A 484 -59.24 -25.49 16.34
C ASP A 484 -60.34 -26.39 15.76
N MET A 485 -59.98 -27.64 15.41
CA MET A 485 -60.95 -28.61 14.83
C MET A 485 -62.02 -29.07 15.80
N SER A 486 -61.88 -28.80 17.10
CA SER A 486 -62.96 -29.04 18.11
C SER A 486 -63.96 -27.88 18.17
N GLY A 487 -63.72 -26.77 17.45
CA GLY A 487 -64.58 -25.59 17.45
C GLY A 487 -64.24 -24.58 18.55
N ARG A 488 -63.21 -24.83 19.36
CA ARG A 488 -62.74 -23.87 20.37
C ARG A 488 -62.08 -22.69 19.71
N ILE A 489 -62.53 -21.46 20.02
CA ILE A 489 -61.96 -20.24 19.52
C ILE A 489 -60.60 -20.02 20.20
N ILE A 490 -59.56 -19.94 19.38
CA ILE A 490 -58.14 -19.70 19.81
C ILE A 490 -57.81 -18.21 19.77
N GLN A 491 -58.33 -17.52 18.76
CA GLN A 491 -58.08 -16.11 18.55
C GLN A 491 -59.28 -15.47 17.84
N SER A 492 -59.54 -14.21 18.16
CA SER A 492 -60.53 -13.41 17.44
C SER A 492 -60.00 -11.96 17.32
N GLY A 493 -60.48 -11.23 16.33
CA GLY A 493 -60.10 -9.86 16.09
C GLY A 493 -60.88 -9.23 14.95
N LYS A 494 -60.44 -8.04 14.56
CA LYS A 494 -61.00 -7.25 13.45
C LYS A 494 -59.96 -7.04 12.38
N GLY A 495 -60.38 -7.08 11.12
CA GLY A 495 -59.57 -6.73 9.94
C GLY A 495 -60.22 -5.56 9.18
N LYS A 496 -59.41 -4.85 8.44
CA LYS A 496 -59.84 -3.75 7.59
C LYS A 496 -59.96 -4.21 6.13
N ALA A 497 -60.67 -3.47 5.31
CA ALA A 497 -60.62 -3.64 3.88
C ALA A 497 -59.19 -3.61 3.36
N GLY A 498 -58.81 -4.54 2.49
CA GLY A 498 -57.47 -4.75 1.98
C GLY A 498 -56.83 -6.04 2.47
N ILE A 499 -55.51 -6.17 2.31
CA ILE A 499 -54.72 -7.35 2.69
C ILE A 499 -54.34 -7.21 4.19
N ASN A 500 -54.75 -8.18 4.99
CA ASN A 500 -54.47 -8.29 6.43
C ASN A 500 -53.77 -9.61 6.73
N THR A 501 -53.06 -9.68 7.83
CA THR A 501 -52.45 -10.91 8.35
C THR A 501 -52.90 -11.22 9.75
N ILE A 502 -53.21 -12.49 10.02
CA ILE A 502 -53.48 -13.02 11.34
C ILE A 502 -52.28 -13.84 11.76
N ASN A 503 -51.57 -13.40 12.78
CA ASN A 503 -50.38 -14.11 13.26
C ASN A 503 -50.81 -15.39 14.01
N ILE A 504 -50.27 -16.53 13.58
CA ILE A 504 -50.46 -17.84 14.16
C ILE A 504 -49.13 -18.54 14.48
N SER A 505 -48.03 -17.80 14.54
CA SER A 505 -46.68 -18.35 14.77
C SER A 505 -46.64 -19.24 16.03
N ASN A 506 -47.28 -18.84 17.09
CA ASN A 506 -47.28 -19.52 18.41
C ASN A 506 -48.26 -20.71 18.49
N ASN A 507 -49.03 -20.96 17.45
CA ASN A 507 -49.97 -22.09 17.43
C ASN A 507 -49.27 -23.35 16.94
N PRO A 508 -49.59 -24.56 17.45
CA PRO A 508 -49.05 -25.83 16.92
C PRO A 508 -49.31 -26.02 15.42
N ASN A 509 -48.48 -26.82 14.74
CA ASN A 509 -48.80 -27.23 13.40
C ASN A 509 -50.08 -28.08 13.37
N GLY A 510 -50.92 -27.89 12.37
CA GLY A 510 -52.20 -28.56 12.30
C GLY A 510 -53.27 -27.82 11.51
N VAL A 511 -54.50 -28.32 11.60
CA VAL A 511 -55.63 -27.75 10.87
C VAL A 511 -56.46 -26.85 11.77
N TYR A 512 -56.79 -25.67 11.21
CA TYR A 512 -57.59 -24.65 11.87
C TYR A 512 -58.75 -24.19 11.00
N LEU A 513 -59.78 -23.60 11.58
CA LEU A 513 -60.88 -22.95 10.88
C LEU A 513 -60.78 -21.44 11.09
N VAL A 514 -60.71 -20.70 9.98
CA VAL A 514 -60.83 -19.24 9.99
C VAL A 514 -62.24 -18.87 9.56
N GLN A 515 -62.95 -18.22 10.42
CA GLN A 515 -64.29 -17.68 10.14
C GLN A 515 -64.19 -16.16 10.01
N ILE A 516 -64.64 -15.64 8.89
CA ILE A 516 -64.71 -14.21 8.58
C ILE A 516 -66.18 -13.81 8.56
N ILE A 517 -66.52 -12.74 9.25
CA ILE A 517 -67.86 -12.23 9.38
C ILE A 517 -67.85 -10.74 9.01
N SER A 518 -68.65 -10.36 8.04
CA SER A 518 -68.93 -8.97 7.69
C SER A 518 -70.46 -8.75 7.79
N ASN A 519 -70.89 -7.49 7.60
CA ASN A 519 -72.30 -7.14 7.63
C ASN A 519 -73.17 -7.92 6.64
N ASN A 520 -72.59 -8.40 5.52
CA ASN A 520 -73.30 -8.99 4.41
C ASN A 520 -72.99 -10.47 4.14
N GLN A 521 -71.91 -11.00 4.71
CA GLN A 521 -71.47 -12.38 4.43
C GLN A 521 -70.70 -13.01 5.59
N ARG A 522 -70.78 -14.38 5.61
CA ARG A 522 -69.96 -15.20 6.48
C ARG A 522 -69.19 -16.19 5.62
N LEU A 523 -67.85 -16.17 5.73
CA LEU A 523 -66.93 -17.11 5.09
C LEU A 523 -66.28 -17.97 6.19
N THR A 524 -66.20 -19.29 5.97
CA THR A 524 -65.40 -20.18 6.82
C THR A 524 -64.45 -20.95 5.91
N GLU A 525 -63.17 -20.81 6.18
CA GLU A 525 -62.12 -21.51 5.44
C GLU A 525 -61.28 -22.39 6.38
N ARG A 526 -60.92 -23.54 5.86
CA ARG A 526 -60.04 -24.49 6.53
C ARG A 526 -58.60 -24.17 6.12
N ILE A 527 -57.73 -23.93 7.10
CA ILE A 527 -56.34 -23.67 6.89
C ILE A 527 -55.48 -24.79 7.47
N LEU A 528 -54.36 -25.10 6.78
CA LEU A 528 -53.35 -26.05 7.21
C LEU A 528 -52.10 -25.25 7.58
N LYS A 529 -51.71 -25.28 8.87
CA LYS A 529 -50.44 -24.77 9.34
C LYS A 529 -49.37 -25.86 9.25
N LEU A 530 -48.29 -25.60 8.50
CA LEU A 530 -47.13 -26.45 8.34
C LEU A 530 -45.96 -26.02 9.22
#